data_0a99c0779471359edb15a977646c00c0
#
_entry.id   0a99c0779471359edb15a977646c00c0
#
_cell.length_a   1.000
_cell.length_b   1.000
_cell.length_c   1.000
_cell.angle_alpha   90.00
_cell.angle_beta   90.00
_cell.angle_gamma   90.00
#
_symmetry.space_group_name_H-M   'P 1'
#
loop_
_entity.id
_entity.type
_entity.pdbx_description
1 polymer ?
#
loop_
_entity_poly.entity_id
_entity_poly.type
_entity_poly.pdbx_seq_one_letter_code
_entity_poly.pdbx_strand_id
1 'polypeptide(L)'
;VGGSYLTTPGIAHGVRLRPHQKDAVARALRSDEGTLIAHVVGAGKTFEGVALSHEAKRLGKASKPMLVVPNHLVDQWAGDVLRLYPAGRILVMDKDAQRNPESVRRFWGRVATGDWDAVIVPESRFSQLHVSKERRLRNMRARVDEFAHAVEAAAKARGDDKDPTVKRLEAARKSAETAMNRLRDGKESRDDKALAGIEFESLGVDMLIVDEAHHFKNLGVPVASADLGMQLSSAAKCEDLLDKCEWLREAGHGGNIAFMTGTPVSNSMSELYNMQRYLAPGTLKAQGLDTFAAWAGAYGQVVPTVELKPEGNGFQVKQRFARFQNLPELMNAVKQFTDMITNDDIQLPLPELEQVPVPVPITDRQKEEMEELSDRADRVRDGGVPPEDDNLLKITGDGRKIALDPKLLKGHENDRPLENGKIQACAENVARIWQEETPHLGTQLCDSSTPASGGWNAYQDLKDRLVALGVPAEQIAFVHDAGDNPAKREQLFAKVRSGEIRVLMGSTQKLGTGTNVQERLAAIHDLDCPWRPADLE
;
A
#
# COMPACT_ATOMS: atom_id res chain seq x y z
N VAL A 1 -1.87 28.56 -5.56
CA VAL A 1 -1.58 30.02 -5.65
C VAL A 1 -0.24 30.40 -5.01
N GLY A 2 0.46 29.50 -4.34
CA GLY A 2 1.73 29.81 -3.69
C GLY A 2 2.98 29.31 -4.42
N GLY A 3 2.82 28.38 -5.34
CA GLY A 3 3.93 27.77 -6.08
C GLY A 3 4.55 28.68 -7.15
N SER A 4 3.83 29.68 -7.62
CA SER A 4 4.36 30.65 -8.60
C SER A 4 5.60 31.40 -8.08
N TYR A 5 5.73 31.55 -6.77
CA TYR A 5 6.89 32.19 -6.12
C TYR A 5 8.01 31.21 -5.77
N LEU A 6 7.77 29.90 -5.92
CA LEU A 6 8.77 28.90 -5.63
C LEU A 6 9.84 28.90 -6.76
N THR A 7 11.00 29.40 -6.40
CA THR A 7 12.21 29.23 -7.20
C THR A 7 12.91 27.98 -6.71
N THR A 8 13.34 27.12 -7.60
CA THR A 8 14.06 25.88 -7.26
C THR A 8 15.52 25.97 -7.71
N PRO A 9 16.37 26.79 -7.05
CA PRO A 9 17.76 26.94 -7.41
C PRO A 9 18.50 25.61 -7.23
N GLY A 10 19.42 25.32 -8.14
CA GLY A 10 20.18 24.07 -8.15
C GLY A 10 19.50 22.92 -8.87
N ILE A 11 18.25 23.08 -9.32
CA ILE A 11 17.61 22.09 -10.18
C ILE A 11 18.37 22.01 -11.53
N ALA A 12 18.49 20.81 -12.10
CA ALA A 12 19.20 20.55 -13.32
C ALA A 12 18.67 21.41 -14.49
N HIS A 13 19.59 21.88 -15.35
CA HIS A 13 19.22 22.66 -16.53
C HIS A 13 18.24 21.88 -17.42
N GLY A 14 17.14 22.53 -17.79
CA GLY A 14 16.10 21.92 -18.64
C GLY A 14 15.00 21.16 -17.86
N VAL A 15 15.17 20.92 -16.55
CA VAL A 15 14.11 20.37 -15.71
C VAL A 15 13.27 21.50 -15.13
N ARG A 16 11.96 21.39 -15.26
CA ARG A 16 11.02 22.35 -14.68
C ARG A 16 9.88 21.62 -13.98
N LEU A 17 9.63 21.98 -12.74
CA LEU A 17 8.44 21.51 -12.02
C LEU A 17 7.18 22.08 -12.67
N ARG A 18 6.17 21.26 -12.80
CA ARG A 18 4.82 21.68 -13.23
C ARG A 18 4.16 22.59 -12.20
N PRO A 19 3.18 23.43 -12.56
CA PRO A 19 2.52 24.33 -11.61
C PRO A 19 1.98 23.64 -10.36
N HIS A 20 1.27 22.53 -10.50
CA HIS A 20 0.73 21.76 -9.38
C HIS A 20 1.85 21.21 -8.46
N GLN A 21 2.98 20.77 -9.01
CA GLN A 21 4.12 20.29 -8.21
C GLN A 21 4.71 21.43 -7.37
N LYS A 22 4.84 22.62 -7.95
CA LYS A 22 5.27 23.81 -7.21
C LYS A 22 4.30 24.20 -6.12
N ASP A 23 3.00 24.12 -6.39
CA ASP A 23 1.96 24.45 -5.41
C ASP A 23 1.99 23.48 -4.22
N ALA A 24 2.12 22.16 -4.46
CA ALA A 24 2.26 21.15 -3.42
C ALA A 24 3.50 21.37 -2.55
N VAL A 25 4.66 21.58 -3.17
CA VAL A 25 5.92 21.86 -2.45
C VAL A 25 5.80 23.14 -1.62
N ALA A 26 5.29 24.24 -2.21
CA ALA A 26 5.12 25.51 -1.52
C ALA A 26 4.11 25.43 -0.37
N ARG A 27 3.08 24.57 -0.49
CA ARG A 27 2.12 24.31 0.57
C ARG A 27 2.78 23.56 1.72
N ALA A 28 3.46 22.44 1.44
CA ALA A 28 4.15 21.64 2.45
C ALA A 28 5.20 22.46 3.21
N LEU A 29 5.95 23.31 2.51
CA LEU A 29 6.93 24.20 3.13
C LEU A 29 6.31 25.24 4.08
N ARG A 30 5.03 25.59 3.94
CA ARG A 30 4.34 26.60 4.77
C ARG A 30 3.46 26.01 5.85
N SER A 31 3.25 24.71 5.82
CA SER A 31 2.42 24.05 6.82
C SER A 31 3.12 23.98 8.17
N ASP A 32 2.36 24.25 9.23
CA ASP A 32 2.82 24.08 10.62
C ASP A 32 2.53 22.65 11.12
N GLU A 33 1.63 21.93 10.43
CA GLU A 33 1.34 20.51 10.61
C GLU A 33 1.79 19.72 9.37
N GLY A 34 1.70 18.39 9.43
CA GLY A 34 2.07 17.53 8.29
C GLY A 34 1.19 17.78 7.05
N THR A 35 1.69 17.39 5.90
CA THR A 35 0.98 17.55 4.62
C THR A 35 0.79 16.21 3.92
N LEU A 36 -0.42 15.95 3.44
CA LEU A 36 -0.72 14.85 2.52
C LEU A 36 -0.73 15.37 1.09
N ILE A 37 0.15 14.86 0.25
CA ILE A 37 0.16 15.09 -1.19
C ILE A 37 -0.60 13.92 -1.84
N ALA A 38 -1.89 14.15 -2.10
CA ALA A 38 -2.82 13.18 -2.65
C ALA A 38 -2.99 13.43 -4.16
N HIS A 39 -1.91 13.25 -4.90
CA HIS A 39 -1.88 13.47 -6.34
C HIS A 39 -2.06 12.15 -7.09
N VAL A 40 -2.86 12.18 -8.14
CA VAL A 40 -3.10 11.03 -9.01
C VAL A 40 -1.80 10.40 -9.52
N VAL A 41 -1.86 9.12 -9.85
CA VAL A 41 -0.72 8.41 -10.45
C VAL A 41 -0.29 9.11 -11.76
N GLY A 42 1.02 9.28 -11.95
CA GLY A 42 1.55 10.02 -13.11
C GLY A 42 1.67 11.54 -12.92
N ALA A 43 1.16 12.14 -11.85
CA ALA A 43 1.31 13.57 -11.55
C ALA A 43 2.78 13.99 -11.27
N GLY A 44 3.65 13.02 -10.96
CA GLY A 44 5.08 13.25 -10.69
C GLY A 44 5.39 13.52 -9.22
N LYS A 45 4.72 12.80 -8.30
CA LYS A 45 4.93 12.87 -6.85
C LYS A 45 6.40 12.74 -6.43
N THR A 46 7.17 11.87 -7.09
CA THR A 46 8.60 11.73 -6.82
C THR A 46 9.34 13.06 -6.94
N PHE A 47 9.04 13.84 -7.98
CA PHE A 47 9.66 15.15 -8.19
C PHE A 47 9.23 16.16 -7.12
N GLU A 48 8.00 16.05 -6.62
CA GLU A 48 7.50 16.88 -5.51
C GLU A 48 8.25 16.56 -4.22
N GLY A 49 8.39 15.27 -3.87
CA GLY A 49 9.13 14.84 -2.67
C GLY A 49 10.61 15.24 -2.72
N VAL A 50 11.25 15.06 -3.87
CA VAL A 50 12.65 15.47 -4.07
C VAL A 50 12.81 17.00 -3.97
N ALA A 51 11.95 17.77 -4.62
CA ALA A 51 12.00 19.22 -4.55
C ALA A 51 11.69 19.73 -3.14
N LEU A 52 10.73 19.10 -2.45
CA LEU A 52 10.38 19.44 -1.07
C LEU A 52 11.57 19.23 -0.13
N SER A 53 12.26 18.09 -0.20
CA SER A 53 13.42 17.81 0.64
C SER A 53 14.54 18.84 0.44
N HIS A 54 14.83 19.14 -0.83
CA HIS A 54 15.89 20.08 -1.20
C HIS A 54 15.57 21.53 -0.77
N GLU A 55 14.35 21.99 -1.06
CA GLU A 55 13.90 23.32 -0.72
C GLU A 55 13.76 23.53 0.79
N ALA A 56 13.30 22.51 1.52
CA ALA A 56 13.23 22.57 2.99
C ALA A 56 14.63 22.78 3.59
N LYS A 57 15.63 22.05 3.08
CA LYS A 57 17.01 22.21 3.52
C LYS A 57 17.57 23.57 3.12
N ARG A 58 17.38 24.00 1.88
CA ARG A 58 17.84 25.30 1.38
C ARG A 58 17.27 26.47 2.19
N LEU A 59 16.02 26.37 2.61
CA LEU A 59 15.32 27.39 3.41
C LEU A 59 15.61 27.29 4.92
N GLY A 60 16.42 26.31 5.33
CA GLY A 60 16.73 26.09 6.75
C GLY A 60 15.56 25.55 7.59
N LYS A 61 14.52 25.00 6.94
CA LYS A 61 13.39 24.36 7.62
C LYS A 61 13.72 22.94 8.06
N ALA A 62 14.60 22.28 7.33
CA ALA A 62 15.12 20.96 7.66
C ALA A 62 16.64 20.94 7.43
N SER A 63 17.35 20.16 8.23
CA SER A 63 18.79 19.93 8.07
C SER A 63 19.08 18.56 7.48
N LYS A 64 18.23 17.57 7.78
CA LYS A 64 18.43 16.18 7.37
C LYS A 64 17.12 15.50 6.94
N PRO A 65 16.65 15.74 5.70
CA PRO A 65 15.46 15.10 5.17
C PRO A 65 15.67 13.59 4.97
N MET A 66 14.66 12.79 5.37
CA MET A 66 14.60 11.35 5.10
C MET A 66 13.43 11.03 4.18
N LEU A 67 13.72 10.32 3.09
CA LEU A 67 12.75 9.83 2.10
C LEU A 67 12.52 8.34 2.35
N VAL A 68 11.33 7.97 2.76
CA VAL A 68 10.90 6.59 2.97
C VAL A 68 10.13 6.14 1.75
N VAL A 69 10.63 5.12 1.08
CA VAL A 69 10.11 4.70 -0.23
C VAL A 69 9.88 3.18 -0.27
N PRO A 70 8.97 2.68 -1.13
CA PRO A 70 8.84 1.25 -1.37
C PRO A 70 10.18 0.59 -1.72
N ASN A 71 10.40 -0.63 -1.23
CA ASN A 71 11.70 -1.31 -1.34
C ASN A 71 12.25 -1.38 -2.78
N HIS A 72 11.37 -1.53 -3.75
CA HIS A 72 11.73 -1.67 -5.17
C HIS A 72 11.98 -0.33 -5.87
N LEU A 73 11.64 0.80 -5.26
CA LEU A 73 11.78 2.14 -5.82
C LEU A 73 13.04 2.89 -5.33
N VAL A 74 13.82 2.31 -4.44
CA VAL A 74 15.00 2.97 -3.83
C VAL A 74 15.98 3.48 -4.89
N ASP A 75 16.33 2.64 -5.86
CA ASP A 75 17.29 3.00 -6.92
C ASP A 75 16.70 4.06 -7.87
N GLN A 76 15.41 3.97 -8.17
CA GLN A 76 14.68 4.96 -8.97
C GLN A 76 14.68 6.32 -8.29
N TRP A 77 14.32 6.38 -7.01
CA TRP A 77 14.33 7.62 -6.23
C TRP A 77 15.73 8.23 -6.16
N ALA A 78 16.76 7.42 -5.96
CA ALA A 78 18.15 7.89 -5.98
C ALA A 78 18.52 8.50 -7.34
N GLY A 79 18.13 7.84 -8.43
CA GLY A 79 18.31 8.36 -9.79
C GLY A 79 17.57 9.68 -10.03
N ASP A 80 16.32 9.78 -9.57
CA ASP A 80 15.51 10.99 -9.74
C ASP A 80 16.05 12.16 -8.89
N VAL A 81 16.54 11.90 -7.66
CA VAL A 81 17.21 12.96 -6.87
C VAL A 81 18.40 13.51 -7.63
N LEU A 82 19.31 12.66 -8.14
CA LEU A 82 20.49 13.10 -8.88
C LEU A 82 20.15 13.71 -10.23
N ARG A 83 19.05 13.30 -10.84
CA ARG A 83 18.54 13.90 -12.08
C ARG A 83 18.03 15.33 -11.85
N LEU A 84 17.33 15.57 -10.72
CA LEU A 84 16.82 16.89 -10.40
C LEU A 84 17.92 17.80 -9.82
N TYR A 85 18.74 17.27 -8.92
CA TYR A 85 19.79 17.99 -8.21
C TYR A 85 21.14 17.26 -8.33
N PRO A 86 21.85 17.41 -9.45
CA PRO A 86 23.09 16.67 -9.72
C PRO A 86 24.22 16.90 -8.70
N ALA A 87 24.19 18.03 -8.00
CA ALA A 87 25.15 18.36 -6.95
C ALA A 87 24.74 17.90 -5.55
N GLY A 88 23.57 17.24 -5.44
CA GLY A 88 23.01 16.81 -4.15
C GLY A 88 23.84 15.71 -3.49
N ARG A 89 24.10 15.87 -2.19
CA ARG A 89 24.76 14.84 -1.36
C ARG A 89 23.71 13.90 -0.81
N ILE A 90 23.56 12.73 -1.41
CA ILE A 90 22.56 11.75 -1.01
C ILE A 90 23.19 10.54 -0.32
N LEU A 91 22.47 9.95 0.61
CA LEU A 91 22.81 8.67 1.21
C LEU A 91 21.68 7.68 0.95
N VAL A 92 21.99 6.59 0.26
CA VAL A 92 21.01 5.60 -0.17
C VAL A 92 21.24 4.29 0.58
N MET A 93 20.17 3.74 1.15
CA MET A 93 20.20 2.39 1.70
C MET A 93 19.96 1.37 0.58
N ASP A 94 20.99 1.15 -0.21
CA ASP A 94 21.01 0.18 -1.30
C ASP A 94 21.14 -1.28 -0.78
N LYS A 95 21.29 -2.23 -1.67
CA LYS A 95 21.43 -3.65 -1.31
C LYS A 95 22.70 -3.95 -0.53
N ASP A 96 23.79 -3.26 -0.81
CA ASP A 96 25.06 -3.46 -0.10
C ASP A 96 24.98 -2.94 1.34
N ALA A 97 24.32 -1.79 1.53
CA ALA A 97 24.02 -1.25 2.85
C ALA A 97 23.08 -2.18 3.67
N GLN A 98 22.28 -3.01 3.02
CA GLN A 98 21.34 -3.95 3.64
C GLN A 98 21.91 -5.37 3.81
N ARG A 99 23.12 -5.65 3.34
CA ARG A 99 23.69 -6.99 3.19
C ARG A 99 23.80 -7.77 4.50
N ASN A 100 24.14 -7.10 5.58
CA ASN A 100 24.30 -7.70 6.91
C ASN A 100 24.08 -6.66 8.01
N PRO A 101 23.91 -7.08 9.28
CA PRO A 101 23.67 -6.16 10.40
C PRO A 101 24.75 -5.09 10.58
N GLU A 102 26.01 -5.41 10.29
CA GLU A 102 27.11 -4.44 10.40
C GLU A 102 27.00 -3.34 9.34
N SER A 103 26.70 -3.70 8.10
CA SER A 103 26.46 -2.73 7.02
C SER A 103 25.29 -1.81 7.34
N VAL A 104 24.21 -2.36 7.89
CA VAL A 104 23.04 -1.57 8.33
C VAL A 104 23.43 -0.61 9.47
N ARG A 105 24.17 -1.07 10.47
CA ARG A 105 24.67 -0.18 11.56
C ARG A 105 25.57 0.92 11.02
N ARG A 106 26.46 0.58 10.11
CA ARG A 106 27.35 1.56 9.45
C ARG A 106 26.56 2.60 8.67
N PHE A 107 25.50 2.19 7.98
CA PHE A 107 24.62 3.12 7.27
C PHE A 107 23.98 4.12 8.24
N TRP A 108 23.36 3.64 9.33
CA TRP A 108 22.75 4.51 10.34
C TRP A 108 23.77 5.42 11.03
N GLY A 109 24.98 4.92 11.27
CA GLY A 109 26.10 5.75 11.76
C GLY A 109 26.44 6.89 10.80
N ARG A 110 26.44 6.63 9.48
CA ARG A 110 26.63 7.66 8.45
C ARG A 110 25.45 8.65 8.40
N VAL A 111 24.22 8.18 8.61
CA VAL A 111 23.06 9.08 8.73
C VAL A 111 23.26 10.02 9.92
N ALA A 112 23.61 9.49 11.08
CA ALA A 112 23.78 10.29 12.31
C ALA A 112 24.85 11.37 12.17
N THR A 113 26.00 11.02 11.59
CA THR A 113 27.20 11.88 11.58
C THR A 113 27.38 12.74 10.33
N GLY A 114 26.73 12.36 9.22
CA GLY A 114 26.89 13.04 7.93
C GLY A 114 25.88 14.18 7.75
N ASP A 115 26.26 15.11 6.87
CA ASP A 115 25.38 16.17 6.36
C ASP A 115 24.90 15.76 4.96
N TRP A 116 23.63 15.35 4.87
CA TRP A 116 23.00 14.82 3.67
C TRP A 116 21.86 15.72 3.21
N ASP A 117 21.73 15.91 1.91
CA ASP A 117 20.63 16.65 1.31
C ASP A 117 19.36 15.78 1.20
N ALA A 118 19.57 14.45 1.11
CA ALA A 118 18.51 13.47 1.26
C ALA A 118 19.08 12.13 1.76
N VAL A 119 18.36 11.48 2.66
CA VAL A 119 18.62 10.09 3.07
C VAL A 119 17.47 9.24 2.53
N ILE A 120 17.76 8.29 1.64
CA ILE A 120 16.76 7.43 1.00
C ILE A 120 16.79 6.05 1.65
N VAL A 121 15.66 5.63 2.21
CA VAL A 121 15.56 4.35 2.92
C VAL A 121 14.34 3.55 2.46
N PRO A 122 14.44 2.22 2.33
CA PRO A 122 13.29 1.37 2.04
C PRO A 122 12.37 1.26 3.25
N GLU A 123 11.08 1.19 2.99
CA GLU A 123 10.02 1.05 4.01
C GLU A 123 10.31 -0.07 5.01
N SER A 124 10.81 -1.22 4.55
CA SER A 124 11.11 -2.38 5.39
C SER A 124 12.20 -2.10 6.43
N ARG A 125 13.22 -1.32 6.07
CA ARG A 125 14.31 -0.97 6.98
C ARG A 125 13.97 0.21 7.88
N PHE A 126 13.18 1.14 7.36
CA PHE A 126 12.64 2.23 8.16
C PHE A 126 11.76 1.71 9.30
N SER A 127 10.93 0.69 9.05
CA SER A 127 10.07 0.08 10.06
C SER A 127 10.81 -0.76 11.11
N GLN A 128 12.09 -1.07 10.90
CA GLN A 128 12.95 -1.73 11.89
C GLN A 128 13.72 -0.74 12.79
N LEU A 129 13.80 0.52 12.39
CA LEU A 129 14.42 1.58 13.15
C LEU A 129 13.38 2.23 14.06
N HIS A 130 13.44 1.95 15.33
CA HIS A 130 12.43 2.43 16.28
C HIS A 130 12.85 3.73 16.98
N VAL A 131 11.87 4.39 17.57
CA VAL A 131 12.10 5.42 18.61
C VAL A 131 12.56 4.76 19.91
N SER A 132 13.03 5.56 20.87
CA SER A 132 13.52 5.07 22.17
C SER A 132 12.51 4.12 22.85
N LYS A 133 13.06 3.15 23.60
CA LYS A 133 12.23 2.17 24.31
C LYS A 133 11.27 2.82 25.30
N GLU A 134 11.70 3.87 25.99
CA GLU A 134 10.91 4.63 26.92
C GLU A 134 9.71 5.28 26.23
N ARG A 135 9.91 5.85 25.06
CA ARG A 135 8.84 6.46 24.24
C ARG A 135 7.85 5.40 23.75
N ARG A 136 8.37 4.29 23.21
CA ARG A 136 7.52 3.16 22.77
C ARG A 136 6.63 2.65 23.91
N LEU A 137 7.20 2.46 25.10
CA LEU A 137 6.44 2.00 26.27
C LEU A 137 5.38 3.00 26.72
N ARG A 138 5.71 4.32 26.71
CA ARG A 138 4.76 5.39 27.02
C ARG A 138 3.57 5.37 26.05
N ASN A 139 3.86 5.29 24.74
CA ASN A 139 2.84 5.32 23.69
C ASN A 139 1.99 4.05 23.70
N MET A 140 2.61 2.87 23.89
CA MET A 140 1.87 1.61 24.04
C MET A 140 0.95 1.63 25.25
N ARG A 141 1.37 2.24 26.37
CA ARG A 141 0.50 2.40 27.55
C ARG A 141 -0.70 3.27 27.26
N ALA A 142 -0.50 4.41 26.61
CA ALA A 142 -1.61 5.28 26.21
C ALA A 142 -2.64 4.56 25.33
N ARG A 143 -2.18 3.70 24.40
CA ARG A 143 -3.07 2.88 23.56
C ARG A 143 -3.83 1.82 24.38
N VAL A 144 -3.18 1.18 25.34
CA VAL A 144 -3.84 0.23 26.26
C VAL A 144 -4.94 0.93 27.06
N ASP A 145 -4.67 2.15 27.56
CA ASP A 145 -5.64 2.96 28.31
C ASP A 145 -6.81 3.38 27.38
N GLU A 146 -6.54 3.74 26.13
CA GLU A 146 -7.59 4.03 25.12
C GLU A 146 -8.51 2.83 24.87
N PHE A 147 -7.96 1.63 24.73
CA PHE A 147 -8.75 0.40 24.63
C PHE A 147 -9.54 0.10 25.90
N ALA A 148 -8.98 0.37 27.09
CA ALA A 148 -9.70 0.19 28.35
C ALA A 148 -10.94 1.09 28.42
N HIS A 149 -10.81 2.37 28.07
CA HIS A 149 -11.95 3.30 28.00
C HIS A 149 -12.98 2.86 26.96
N ALA A 150 -12.55 2.33 25.80
CA ALA A 150 -13.47 1.81 24.77
C ALA A 150 -14.23 0.58 25.26
N VAL A 151 -13.59 -0.32 26.03
CA VAL A 151 -14.25 -1.48 26.66
C VAL A 151 -15.33 -1.04 27.65
N GLU A 152 -15.01 -0.11 28.56
CA GLU A 152 -15.96 0.43 29.53
C GLU A 152 -17.16 1.11 28.84
N ALA A 153 -16.89 1.95 27.83
CA ALA A 153 -17.95 2.61 27.06
C ALA A 153 -18.86 1.61 26.33
N ALA A 154 -18.28 0.56 25.74
CA ALA A 154 -19.03 -0.48 25.06
C ALA A 154 -19.88 -1.31 26.03
N ALA A 155 -19.32 -1.73 27.16
CA ALA A 155 -20.03 -2.46 28.20
C ALA A 155 -21.22 -1.65 28.74
N LYS A 156 -21.04 -0.38 29.02
CA LYS A 156 -22.11 0.53 29.47
C LYS A 156 -23.20 0.72 28.41
N ALA A 157 -22.84 0.85 27.14
CA ALA A 157 -23.77 1.07 26.04
C ALA A 157 -24.62 -0.19 25.74
N ARG A 158 -24.03 -1.38 25.90
CA ARG A 158 -24.65 -2.67 25.57
C ARG A 158 -25.34 -3.32 26.77
N GLY A 159 -24.99 -2.97 28.00
CA GLY A 159 -25.53 -3.53 29.23
C GLY A 159 -25.17 -5.00 29.47
N ASP A 160 -24.26 -5.57 28.71
CA ASP A 160 -23.79 -6.96 28.79
C ASP A 160 -22.29 -7.06 28.51
N ASP A 161 -21.54 -7.50 29.50
CA ASP A 161 -20.10 -7.76 29.39
C ASP A 161 -19.76 -8.95 28.44
N LYS A 162 -20.77 -9.78 28.13
CA LYS A 162 -20.61 -10.92 27.23
C LYS A 162 -20.86 -10.57 25.75
N ASP A 163 -21.25 -9.33 25.45
CA ASP A 163 -21.42 -8.86 24.06
C ASP A 163 -20.17 -9.16 23.22
N PRO A 164 -20.32 -9.69 22.00
CA PRO A 164 -19.19 -9.98 21.12
C PRO A 164 -18.26 -8.78 20.88
N THR A 165 -18.79 -7.56 20.88
CA THR A 165 -18.00 -6.32 20.70
C THR A 165 -17.10 -6.09 21.90
N VAL A 166 -17.64 -6.20 23.12
CA VAL A 166 -16.88 -6.04 24.36
C VAL A 166 -15.75 -7.06 24.41
N LYS A 167 -16.05 -8.34 24.12
CA LYS A 167 -15.02 -9.41 24.07
C LYS A 167 -13.92 -9.14 23.06
N ARG A 168 -14.26 -8.61 21.87
CA ARG A 168 -13.24 -8.26 20.84
C ARG A 168 -12.37 -7.08 21.28
N LEU A 169 -12.92 -6.05 21.88
CA LEU A 169 -12.18 -4.92 22.45
C LEU A 169 -11.26 -5.39 23.59
N GLU A 170 -11.73 -6.27 24.48
CA GLU A 170 -10.91 -6.87 25.53
C GLU A 170 -9.77 -7.71 24.97
N ALA A 171 -10.01 -8.49 23.91
CA ALA A 171 -8.97 -9.26 23.23
C ALA A 171 -7.91 -8.34 22.61
N ALA A 172 -8.33 -7.23 21.98
CA ALA A 172 -7.42 -6.23 21.43
C ALA A 172 -6.59 -5.54 22.54
N ARG A 173 -7.22 -5.16 23.67
CA ARG A 173 -6.52 -4.62 24.84
C ARG A 173 -5.47 -5.59 25.38
N LYS A 174 -5.85 -6.86 25.60
CA LYS A 174 -4.92 -7.91 26.09
C LYS A 174 -3.76 -8.14 25.13
N SER A 175 -4.01 -8.07 23.81
CA SER A 175 -2.96 -8.17 22.81
C SER A 175 -1.98 -7.01 22.91
N ALA A 176 -2.46 -5.78 23.04
CA ALA A 176 -1.63 -4.58 23.22
C ALA A 176 -0.83 -4.64 24.53
N GLU A 177 -1.45 -5.04 25.64
CA GLU A 177 -0.77 -5.28 26.92
C GLU A 177 0.34 -6.34 26.81
N THR A 178 0.06 -7.43 26.10
CA THR A 178 1.04 -8.51 25.89
C THR A 178 2.24 -8.00 25.08
N ALA A 179 2.00 -7.21 24.03
CA ALA A 179 3.06 -6.59 23.24
C ALA A 179 3.91 -5.61 24.08
N MET A 180 3.27 -4.77 24.88
CA MET A 180 3.93 -3.83 25.78
C MET A 180 4.80 -4.58 26.82
N ASN A 181 4.28 -5.65 27.42
CA ASN A 181 5.00 -6.44 28.42
C ASN A 181 6.21 -7.15 27.78
N ARG A 182 6.09 -7.67 26.55
CA ARG A 182 7.23 -8.26 25.81
C ARG A 182 8.35 -7.25 25.60
N LEU A 183 8.00 -6.03 25.19
CA LEU A 183 8.97 -4.96 25.01
C LEU A 183 9.63 -4.58 26.36
N ARG A 184 8.84 -4.42 27.42
CA ARG A 184 9.37 -4.13 28.77
C ARG A 184 10.36 -5.19 29.25
N ASP A 185 10.04 -6.47 29.05
CA ASP A 185 10.82 -7.61 29.50
C ASP A 185 12.04 -7.91 28.60
N GLY A 186 12.31 -7.08 27.58
CA GLY A 186 13.46 -7.24 26.67
C GLY A 186 13.34 -8.45 25.73
N LYS A 187 12.11 -8.95 25.49
CA LYS A 187 11.84 -10.04 24.54
C LYS A 187 11.64 -9.49 23.13
N GLU A 188 12.66 -8.80 22.64
CA GLU A 188 12.69 -8.18 21.33
C GLU A 188 12.99 -9.19 20.23
N SER A 189 12.60 -8.86 18.98
CA SER A 189 12.90 -9.65 17.80
C SER A 189 14.43 -9.70 17.53
N ARG A 190 14.86 -10.60 16.64
CA ARG A 190 16.28 -10.63 16.20
C ARG A 190 16.67 -9.33 15.50
N ASP A 191 15.76 -8.75 14.76
CA ASP A 191 15.99 -7.52 13.99
C ASP A 191 16.11 -6.31 14.92
N ASP A 192 15.28 -6.21 15.95
CA ASP A 192 15.38 -5.17 16.99
C ASP A 192 16.74 -5.24 17.71
N LYS A 193 17.21 -6.47 18.02
CA LYS A 193 18.53 -6.67 18.61
C LYS A 193 19.68 -6.29 17.69
N ALA A 194 19.51 -6.44 16.38
CA ALA A 194 20.53 -6.05 15.40
C ALA A 194 20.76 -4.54 15.38
N LEU A 195 19.74 -3.74 15.71
CA LEU A 195 19.78 -2.28 15.77
C LEU A 195 19.85 -1.74 17.21
N ALA A 196 20.06 -2.61 18.21
CA ALA A 196 20.14 -2.18 19.61
C ALA A 196 21.12 -1.02 19.80
N GLY A 197 20.64 0.05 20.43
CA GLY A 197 21.40 1.29 20.66
C GLY A 197 21.39 2.28 19.51
N ILE A 198 20.63 2.02 18.44
CA ILE A 198 20.37 3.01 17.38
C ILE A 198 18.87 3.35 17.44
N GLU A 199 18.58 4.57 17.81
CA GLU A 199 17.23 5.11 17.93
C GLU A 199 17.00 6.19 16.89
N PHE A 200 15.76 6.33 16.41
CA PHE A 200 15.41 7.33 15.40
C PHE A 200 15.80 8.74 15.85
N GLU A 201 15.58 9.04 17.11
CA GLU A 201 15.92 10.33 17.72
C GLU A 201 17.41 10.69 17.61
N SER A 202 18.28 9.68 17.65
CA SER A 202 19.73 9.89 17.60
C SER A 202 20.28 10.20 16.22
N LEU A 203 19.48 10.05 15.17
CA LEU A 203 19.93 10.23 13.78
C LEU A 203 19.96 11.71 13.35
N GLY A 204 19.29 12.60 14.09
CA GLY A 204 19.16 13.99 13.73
C GLY A 204 18.30 14.24 12.48
N VAL A 205 17.43 13.30 12.15
CA VAL A 205 16.41 13.47 11.09
C VAL A 205 15.35 14.44 11.60
N ASP A 206 15.10 15.48 10.83
CA ASP A 206 14.17 16.56 11.18
C ASP A 206 13.11 16.81 10.10
N MET A 207 13.10 16.00 9.05
CA MET A 207 12.06 15.96 8.04
C MET A 207 11.83 14.53 7.57
N LEU A 208 10.56 14.16 7.43
CA LEU A 208 10.15 12.83 6.99
C LEU A 208 9.19 12.95 5.79
N ILE A 209 9.58 12.36 4.67
CA ILE A 209 8.77 12.26 3.46
C ILE A 209 8.51 10.78 3.19
N VAL A 210 7.24 10.36 3.19
CA VAL A 210 6.83 8.96 3.03
C VAL A 210 6.09 8.80 1.72
N ASP A 211 6.67 8.05 0.80
CA ASP A 211 6.04 7.69 -0.46
C ASP A 211 5.14 6.46 -0.27
N GLU A 212 4.11 6.34 -1.10
CA GLU A 212 3.07 5.31 -1.03
C GLU A 212 2.51 5.14 0.41
N ALA A 213 2.21 6.28 1.03
CA ALA A 213 1.80 6.37 2.44
C ALA A 213 0.55 5.54 2.76
N HIS A 214 -0.23 5.13 1.75
CA HIS A 214 -1.34 4.19 1.92
C HIS A 214 -0.90 2.82 2.48
N HIS A 215 0.39 2.47 2.44
CA HIS A 215 0.92 1.29 3.11
C HIS A 215 0.85 1.39 4.65
N PHE A 216 0.70 2.59 5.20
CA PHE A 216 0.65 2.86 6.64
C PHE A 216 -0.77 3.19 7.16
N LYS A 217 -1.81 2.97 6.38
CA LYS A 217 -3.20 3.28 6.73
C LYS A 217 -3.82 2.41 7.82
N ASN A 218 -3.22 1.26 8.13
CA ASN A 218 -3.76 0.26 9.05
C ASN A 218 -3.39 0.57 10.52
N LEU A 219 -3.73 1.76 11.00
CA LEU A 219 -3.80 2.04 12.44
C LEU A 219 -5.12 1.52 12.99
N GLY A 220 -5.05 0.73 14.05
CA GLY A 220 -6.25 0.28 14.77
C GLY A 220 -6.98 1.45 15.40
N VAL A 221 -8.29 1.37 15.36
CA VAL A 221 -9.17 2.33 16.02
C VAL A 221 -10.05 1.60 17.03
N PRO A 222 -10.05 1.98 18.31
CA PRO A 222 -10.91 1.38 19.31
C PRO A 222 -12.35 1.84 19.08
N VAL A 223 -13.17 0.95 18.51
CA VAL A 223 -14.57 1.23 18.19
C VAL A 223 -15.48 0.31 18.95
N ALA A 224 -16.48 0.89 19.59
CA ALA A 224 -17.50 0.17 20.35
C ALA A 224 -18.50 -0.65 19.49
N SER A 225 -18.26 -0.84 18.19
CA SER A 225 -19.10 -1.63 17.30
C SER A 225 -18.29 -2.56 16.42
N ALA A 226 -18.40 -3.85 16.67
CA ALA A 226 -17.67 -4.91 15.98
C ALA A 226 -18.07 -5.08 14.50
N ASP A 227 -19.26 -4.64 14.14
CA ASP A 227 -19.89 -4.97 12.86
C ASP A 227 -19.62 -3.94 11.75
N LEU A 228 -18.91 -2.86 12.06
CA LEU A 228 -18.70 -1.75 11.13
C LEU A 228 -17.61 -2.01 10.09
N GLY A 229 -16.97 -3.18 10.09
CA GLY A 229 -15.92 -3.55 9.13
C GLY A 229 -14.57 -2.85 9.36
N MET A 230 -14.33 -2.32 10.57
CA MET A 230 -13.11 -1.60 10.92
C MET A 230 -12.09 -2.47 11.65
N GLN A 231 -10.80 -2.16 11.47
CA GLN A 231 -9.71 -2.85 12.14
C GLN A 231 -9.51 -2.30 13.56
N LEU A 232 -9.56 -3.21 14.55
CA LEU A 232 -9.22 -2.89 15.94
C LEU A 232 -7.71 -2.96 16.20
N SER A 233 -6.99 -3.84 15.49
CA SER A 233 -5.55 -4.02 15.65
C SER A 233 -4.77 -3.18 14.64
N SER A 234 -3.69 -2.58 15.10
CA SER A 234 -2.73 -1.88 14.24
C SER A 234 -1.72 -2.84 13.63
N ALA A 235 -1.23 -2.54 12.43
CA ALA A 235 0.02 -3.10 11.95
C ALA A 235 1.19 -2.43 12.69
N ALA A 236 2.17 -3.22 13.15
CA ALA A 236 3.29 -2.70 13.93
C ALA A 236 4.05 -1.55 13.25
N LYS A 237 4.22 -1.61 11.92
CA LYS A 237 4.85 -0.54 11.14
C LYS A 237 4.07 0.78 11.17
N CYS A 238 2.74 0.71 11.29
CA CYS A 238 1.89 1.91 11.36
C CYS A 238 2.02 2.59 12.72
N GLU A 239 2.08 1.81 13.80
CA GLU A 239 2.35 2.34 15.14
C GLU A 239 3.73 2.96 15.24
N ASP A 240 4.73 2.28 14.71
CA ASP A 240 6.11 2.75 14.68
C ASP A 240 6.26 4.09 13.90
N LEU A 241 5.56 4.23 12.76
CA LEU A 241 5.51 5.49 12.03
C LEU A 241 4.82 6.59 12.85
N LEU A 242 3.72 6.27 13.54
CA LEU A 242 3.03 7.23 14.40
C LEU A 242 3.95 7.73 15.52
N ASP A 243 4.66 6.83 16.19
CA ASP A 243 5.62 7.16 17.25
C ASP A 243 6.72 8.13 16.76
N LYS A 244 7.21 7.94 15.52
CA LYS A 244 8.19 8.85 14.87
C LYS A 244 7.58 10.20 14.52
N CYS A 245 6.35 10.21 13.99
CA CYS A 245 5.65 11.47 13.71
C CYS A 245 5.39 12.27 14.99
N GLU A 246 5.02 11.60 16.08
CA GLU A 246 4.84 12.25 17.40
C GLU A 246 6.16 12.81 17.92
N TRP A 247 7.26 12.07 17.79
CA TRP A 247 8.57 12.57 18.18
C TRP A 247 8.97 13.81 17.38
N LEU A 248 8.81 13.81 16.06
CA LEU A 248 9.11 14.96 15.21
C LEU A 248 8.31 16.20 15.65
N ARG A 249 7.06 16.06 16.02
CA ARG A 249 6.23 17.18 16.52
C ARG A 249 6.71 17.69 17.87
N GLU A 250 7.01 16.79 18.80
CA GLU A 250 7.55 17.16 20.11
C GLU A 250 8.90 17.88 19.99
N ALA A 251 9.70 17.51 18.97
CA ALA A 251 10.96 18.18 18.64
C ALA A 251 10.78 19.50 17.87
N GLY A 252 9.55 19.94 17.60
CA GLY A 252 9.26 21.19 16.87
C GLY A 252 9.27 21.05 15.34
N HIS A 253 9.26 19.84 14.81
CA HIS A 253 9.34 19.54 13.37
C HIS A 253 8.01 19.03 12.79
N GLY A 254 6.87 19.34 13.40
CA GLY A 254 5.55 18.83 12.97
C GLY A 254 5.19 19.19 11.53
N GLY A 255 5.55 20.37 11.06
CA GLY A 255 5.35 20.81 9.68
C GLY A 255 6.27 20.13 8.65
N ASN A 256 7.30 19.41 9.10
CA ASN A 256 8.25 18.73 8.23
C ASN A 256 7.88 17.26 7.95
N ILE A 257 6.60 16.90 8.09
CA ILE A 257 6.09 15.58 7.79
C ILE A 257 5.25 15.66 6.51
N ALA A 258 5.65 14.95 5.47
CA ALA A 258 4.92 14.88 4.20
C ALA A 258 4.65 13.43 3.82
N PHE A 259 3.40 13.13 3.54
CA PHE A 259 2.97 11.84 3.02
C PHE A 259 2.53 12.00 1.57
N MET A 260 2.86 11.04 0.72
CA MET A 260 2.52 11.05 -0.70
C MET A 260 1.80 9.74 -1.06
N THR A 261 0.70 9.85 -1.78
CA THR A 261 -0.05 8.69 -2.28
C THR A 261 -1.00 9.09 -3.40
N GLY A 262 -1.26 8.20 -4.36
CA GLY A 262 -2.35 8.36 -5.34
C GLY A 262 -3.72 7.96 -4.77
N THR A 263 -3.73 7.12 -3.72
CA THR A 263 -4.94 6.50 -3.16
C THR A 263 -5.05 6.75 -1.65
N PRO A 264 -5.41 7.96 -1.21
CA PRO A 264 -5.44 8.31 0.21
C PRO A 264 -6.48 7.52 1.01
N VAL A 265 -7.56 7.08 0.37
CA VAL A 265 -8.60 6.23 0.95
C VAL A 265 -8.92 5.12 -0.06
N SER A 266 -8.81 3.86 0.34
CA SER A 266 -9.00 2.73 -0.58
C SER A 266 -10.01 1.68 -0.10
N ASN A 267 -10.13 1.43 1.21
CA ASN A 267 -10.98 0.35 1.73
C ASN A 267 -11.96 0.81 2.80
N SER A 268 -11.57 1.77 3.63
CA SER A 268 -12.35 2.18 4.79
C SER A 268 -12.25 3.67 5.03
N MET A 269 -13.37 4.25 5.45
CA MET A 269 -13.43 5.66 5.82
C MET A 269 -12.52 5.99 7.01
N SER A 270 -12.18 5.01 7.86
CA SER A 270 -11.23 5.18 8.96
C SER A 270 -9.80 5.46 8.49
N GLU A 271 -9.46 5.14 7.24
CA GLU A 271 -8.14 5.44 6.67
C GLU A 271 -7.90 6.94 6.60
N LEU A 272 -8.93 7.75 6.31
CA LEU A 272 -8.84 9.20 6.32
C LEU A 272 -8.57 9.75 7.72
N TYR A 273 -9.27 9.22 8.74
CA TYR A 273 -8.99 9.56 10.13
C TYR A 273 -7.55 9.21 10.52
N ASN A 274 -7.06 8.05 10.10
CA ASN A 274 -5.69 7.63 10.36
C ASN A 274 -4.66 8.57 9.72
N MET A 275 -4.90 9.04 8.48
CA MET A 275 -4.05 10.06 7.86
C MET A 275 -4.06 11.39 8.65
N GLN A 276 -5.21 11.79 9.20
CA GLN A 276 -5.29 12.97 10.08
C GLN A 276 -4.49 12.76 11.39
N ARG A 277 -4.54 11.57 11.99
CA ARG A 277 -3.73 11.26 13.19
C ARG A 277 -2.23 11.42 12.93
N TYR A 278 -1.75 11.01 11.75
CA TYR A 278 -0.36 11.18 11.38
C TYR A 278 0.01 12.63 11.09
N LEU A 279 -0.85 13.40 10.43
CA LEU A 279 -0.46 14.66 9.81
C LEU A 279 -1.01 15.88 10.53
N ALA A 280 -2.22 15.81 11.06
CA ALA A 280 -2.92 16.94 11.66
C ALA A 280 -3.60 16.63 13.00
N PRO A 281 -2.89 16.00 13.98
CA PRO A 281 -3.49 15.68 15.27
C PRO A 281 -3.82 16.93 16.10
N GLY A 282 -3.10 18.04 15.90
CA GLY A 282 -3.41 19.33 16.54
C GLY A 282 -4.77 19.86 16.09
N THR A 283 -5.06 19.79 14.81
CA THR A 283 -6.36 20.16 14.24
C THR A 283 -7.48 19.25 14.77
N LEU A 284 -7.27 17.92 14.83
CA LEU A 284 -8.25 16.98 15.42
C LEU A 284 -8.56 17.35 16.87
N LYS A 285 -7.54 17.60 17.66
CA LYS A 285 -7.69 17.98 19.08
C LYS A 285 -8.41 19.31 19.26
N ALA A 286 -8.07 20.31 18.46
CA ALA A 286 -8.71 21.63 18.51
C ALA A 286 -10.21 21.57 18.17
N GLN A 287 -10.61 20.61 17.35
CA GLN A 287 -12.01 20.36 16.98
C GLN A 287 -12.73 19.38 17.92
N GLY A 288 -12.06 18.79 18.91
CA GLY A 288 -12.62 17.75 19.78
C GLY A 288 -12.90 16.44 19.05
N LEU A 289 -12.15 16.16 17.97
CA LEU A 289 -12.29 14.98 17.10
C LEU A 289 -11.07 14.05 17.20
N ASP A 290 -10.32 14.13 18.27
CA ASP A 290 -9.10 13.36 18.52
C ASP A 290 -9.37 11.88 18.82
N THR A 291 -10.62 11.53 19.20
CA THR A 291 -11.05 10.13 19.28
C THR A 291 -11.80 9.70 18.02
N PHE A 292 -11.64 8.45 17.62
CA PHE A 292 -12.38 7.95 16.46
C PHE A 292 -13.90 8.01 16.66
N ALA A 293 -14.39 7.79 17.87
CA ALA A 293 -15.82 7.86 18.16
C ALA A 293 -16.40 9.26 17.91
N ALA A 294 -15.68 10.31 18.32
CA ALA A 294 -16.07 11.70 18.07
C ALA A 294 -16.03 12.03 16.57
N TRP A 295 -14.95 11.65 15.89
CA TRP A 295 -14.78 11.86 14.44
C TRP A 295 -15.85 11.12 13.64
N ALA A 296 -16.11 9.84 13.97
CA ALA A 296 -17.11 9.03 13.33
C ALA A 296 -18.53 9.57 13.57
N GLY A 297 -18.81 10.09 14.77
CA GLY A 297 -20.07 10.76 15.09
C GLY A 297 -20.29 12.04 14.28
N ALA A 298 -19.21 12.79 13.99
CA ALA A 298 -19.29 14.01 13.21
C ALA A 298 -19.44 13.76 11.70
N TYR A 299 -18.69 12.78 11.16
CA TYR A 299 -18.51 12.63 9.71
C TYR A 299 -19.01 11.31 9.14
N GLY A 300 -19.38 10.36 9.95
CA GLY A 300 -19.74 9.02 9.50
C GLY A 300 -21.19 8.66 9.73
N GLN A 301 -21.74 7.90 8.80
CA GLN A 301 -23.07 7.32 8.89
C GLN A 301 -22.98 5.81 8.76
N VAL A 302 -23.55 5.12 9.74
CA VAL A 302 -23.74 3.66 9.69
C VAL A 302 -25.00 3.36 8.89
N VAL A 303 -24.86 2.52 7.87
CA VAL A 303 -25.99 2.13 7.01
C VAL A 303 -26.06 0.61 6.89
N PRO A 304 -27.26 0.03 6.77
CA PRO A 304 -27.41 -1.36 6.41
C PRO A 304 -26.97 -1.55 4.95
N THR A 305 -26.04 -2.45 4.73
CA THR A 305 -25.52 -2.78 3.39
C THR A 305 -25.84 -4.24 3.09
N VAL A 306 -26.39 -4.50 1.92
CA VAL A 306 -26.58 -5.86 1.41
C VAL A 306 -25.28 -6.28 0.73
N GLU A 307 -24.67 -7.32 1.27
CA GLU A 307 -23.40 -7.86 0.77
C GLU A 307 -23.60 -9.29 0.28
N LEU A 308 -22.90 -9.67 -0.79
CA LEU A 308 -22.81 -11.06 -1.18
C LEU A 308 -22.08 -11.83 -0.08
N LYS A 309 -22.56 -13.01 0.25
CA LYS A 309 -21.85 -13.89 1.18
C LYS A 309 -20.49 -14.30 0.57
N PRO A 310 -19.43 -14.49 1.40
CA PRO A 310 -18.09 -14.82 0.91
C PRO A 310 -18.03 -16.06 0.01
N GLU A 311 -18.94 -17.00 0.21
CA GLU A 311 -19.08 -18.22 -0.61
C GLU A 311 -19.84 -18.01 -1.93
N GLY A 312 -20.31 -16.79 -2.21
CA GLY A 312 -21.07 -16.48 -3.43
C GLY A 312 -22.52 -16.97 -3.43
N ASN A 313 -22.98 -17.60 -2.35
CA ASN A 313 -24.30 -18.19 -2.22
C ASN A 313 -25.24 -17.30 -1.40
N GLY A 314 -25.93 -16.39 -2.07
CA GLY A 314 -26.92 -15.49 -1.47
C GLY A 314 -26.36 -14.21 -0.86
N PHE A 315 -27.24 -13.44 -0.21
CA PHE A 315 -26.94 -12.13 0.35
C PHE A 315 -27.09 -12.11 1.88
N GLN A 316 -26.35 -11.20 2.51
CA GLN A 316 -26.45 -10.90 3.94
C GLN A 316 -26.55 -9.39 4.14
N VAL A 317 -27.30 -8.97 5.15
CA VAL A 317 -27.37 -7.56 5.56
C VAL A 317 -26.38 -7.34 6.70
N LYS A 318 -25.46 -6.41 6.53
CA LYS A 318 -24.51 -5.97 7.58
C LYS A 318 -24.58 -4.47 7.76
N GLN A 319 -24.41 -4.04 9.00
CA GLN A 319 -24.20 -2.62 9.29
C GLN A 319 -22.79 -2.23 8.90
N ARG A 320 -22.65 -1.17 8.09
CA ARG A 320 -21.36 -0.67 7.66
C ARG A 320 -21.24 0.83 7.92
N PHE A 321 -20.07 1.24 8.34
CA PHE A 321 -19.66 2.64 8.32
C PHE A 321 -19.28 2.99 6.88
N ALA A 322 -20.27 3.32 6.06
CA ALA A 322 -20.13 3.33 4.61
C ALA A 322 -20.52 4.64 3.93
N ARG A 323 -20.99 5.63 4.68
CA ARG A 323 -21.31 6.95 4.12
C ARG A 323 -20.71 8.07 4.94
N PHE A 324 -20.24 9.08 4.26
CA PHE A 324 -19.88 10.35 4.88
C PHE A 324 -21.13 11.23 5.07
N GLN A 325 -21.20 11.88 6.22
CA GLN A 325 -22.12 12.98 6.49
C GLN A 325 -21.31 14.27 6.73
N ASN A 326 -21.96 15.42 6.73
CA ASN A 326 -21.32 16.72 6.89
C ASN A 326 -20.11 16.87 5.93
N LEU A 327 -20.31 16.46 4.67
CA LEU A 327 -19.26 16.39 3.68
C LEU A 327 -18.54 17.74 3.45
N PRO A 328 -19.21 18.92 3.43
CA PRO A 328 -18.52 20.20 3.30
C PRO A 328 -17.53 20.47 4.42
N GLU A 329 -17.90 20.20 5.67
CA GLU A 329 -17.06 20.39 6.85
C GLU A 329 -15.88 19.41 6.84
N LEU A 330 -16.15 18.14 6.51
CA LEU A 330 -15.10 17.14 6.33
C LEU A 330 -14.11 17.55 5.25
N MET A 331 -14.58 17.98 4.09
CA MET A 331 -13.72 18.42 2.99
C MET A 331 -12.90 19.66 3.38
N ASN A 332 -13.46 20.57 4.16
CA ASN A 332 -12.71 21.71 4.67
C ASN A 332 -11.62 21.27 5.65
N ALA A 333 -11.92 20.32 6.55
CA ALA A 333 -10.93 19.76 7.47
C ALA A 333 -9.81 19.03 6.73
N VAL A 334 -10.16 18.21 5.73
CA VAL A 334 -9.19 17.48 4.90
C VAL A 334 -8.30 18.44 4.10
N LYS A 335 -8.88 19.47 3.50
CA LYS A 335 -8.14 20.49 2.73
C LYS A 335 -7.12 21.26 3.57
N GLN A 336 -7.22 21.27 4.90
CA GLN A 336 -6.24 21.95 5.76
C GLN A 336 -4.86 21.27 5.69
N PHE A 337 -4.81 19.95 5.62
CA PHE A 337 -3.57 19.19 5.59
C PHE A 337 -3.30 18.44 4.27
N THR A 338 -4.22 18.48 3.29
CA THR A 338 -4.11 17.74 2.03
C THR A 338 -3.99 18.69 0.84
N ASP A 339 -3.02 18.42 -0.03
CA ASP A 339 -2.99 18.91 -1.41
C ASP A 339 -3.50 17.77 -2.31
N MET A 340 -4.62 17.99 -2.98
CA MET A 340 -5.28 16.95 -3.77
C MET A 340 -5.36 17.38 -5.23
N ILE A 341 -4.92 16.48 -6.11
CA ILE A 341 -4.98 16.64 -7.56
C ILE A 341 -5.56 15.36 -8.16
N THR A 342 -6.63 15.53 -8.92
CA THR A 342 -7.29 14.46 -9.67
C THR A 342 -6.93 14.52 -11.16
N ASN A 343 -7.38 13.53 -11.93
CA ASN A 343 -7.20 13.54 -13.39
C ASN A 343 -7.89 14.74 -14.05
N ASP A 344 -9.00 15.23 -13.48
CA ASP A 344 -9.74 16.38 -14.01
C ASP A 344 -9.00 17.71 -13.80
N ASP A 345 -8.14 17.77 -12.76
CA ASP A 345 -7.37 18.97 -12.41
C ASP A 345 -6.13 19.16 -13.30
N ILE A 346 -5.56 18.06 -13.78
CA ILE A 346 -4.39 18.06 -14.64
C ILE A 346 -4.67 17.22 -15.88
N GLN A 347 -4.53 17.85 -17.04
CA GLN A 347 -4.62 17.15 -18.32
C GLN A 347 -3.32 16.35 -18.53
N LEU A 348 -3.26 15.16 -17.95
CA LEU A 348 -2.20 14.23 -18.30
C LEU A 348 -2.45 13.73 -19.73
N PRO A 349 -1.41 13.55 -20.56
CA PRO A 349 -1.54 12.92 -21.86
C PRO A 349 -1.74 11.40 -21.64
N LEU A 350 -2.93 11.04 -21.17
CA LEU A 350 -3.31 9.64 -20.99
C LEU A 350 -3.81 9.10 -22.34
N PRO A 351 -3.46 7.85 -22.68
CA PRO A 351 -4.08 7.18 -23.83
C PRO A 351 -5.58 6.97 -23.57
N GLU A 352 -6.36 6.89 -24.62
CA GLU A 352 -7.74 6.45 -24.51
C GLU A 352 -7.77 5.01 -24.00
N LEU A 353 -8.60 4.76 -22.98
CA LEU A 353 -8.76 3.46 -22.36
C LEU A 353 -10.15 2.90 -22.70
N GLU A 354 -10.17 1.74 -23.35
CA GLU A 354 -11.38 0.96 -23.53
C GLU A 354 -11.35 -0.25 -22.58
N GLN A 355 -12.36 -0.37 -21.72
CA GLN A 355 -12.53 -1.52 -20.84
C GLN A 355 -13.44 -2.54 -21.54
N VAL A 356 -12.87 -3.68 -21.92
CA VAL A 356 -13.59 -4.75 -22.63
C VAL A 356 -13.78 -5.94 -21.70
N PRO A 357 -14.95 -6.12 -21.05
CA PRO A 357 -15.21 -7.33 -20.28
C PRO A 357 -15.38 -8.53 -21.21
N VAL A 358 -14.62 -9.58 -20.96
CA VAL A 358 -14.69 -10.85 -21.69
C VAL A 358 -15.38 -11.89 -20.79
N PRO A 359 -16.71 -12.09 -20.92
CA PRO A 359 -17.44 -13.05 -20.12
C PRO A 359 -17.09 -14.48 -20.55
N VAL A 360 -16.69 -15.30 -19.57
CA VAL A 360 -16.40 -16.71 -19.77
C VAL A 360 -17.44 -17.53 -19.00
N PRO A 361 -18.20 -18.44 -19.67
CA PRO A 361 -19.18 -19.27 -19.01
C PRO A 361 -18.56 -20.16 -17.93
N ILE A 362 -19.25 -20.29 -16.80
CA ILE A 362 -18.86 -21.24 -15.77
C ILE A 362 -19.05 -22.68 -16.25
N THR A 363 -18.05 -23.53 -16.06
CA THR A 363 -18.09 -24.95 -16.40
C THR A 363 -18.79 -25.75 -15.30
N ASP A 364 -19.28 -26.97 -15.64
CA ASP A 364 -19.94 -27.84 -14.65
C ASP A 364 -18.97 -28.24 -13.53
N ARG A 365 -17.70 -28.48 -13.86
CA ARG A 365 -16.66 -28.71 -12.85
C ARG A 365 -16.48 -27.53 -11.90
N GLN A 366 -16.46 -26.31 -12.39
CA GLN A 366 -16.38 -25.12 -11.52
C GLN A 366 -17.63 -25.00 -10.62
N LYS A 367 -18.80 -25.40 -11.09
CA LYS A 367 -20.03 -25.43 -10.25
C LYS A 367 -19.90 -26.43 -9.11
N GLU A 368 -19.42 -27.64 -9.39
CA GLU A 368 -19.21 -28.69 -8.37
C GLU A 368 -18.23 -28.20 -7.29
N GLU A 369 -17.10 -27.61 -7.67
CA GLU A 369 -16.14 -27.04 -6.73
C GLU A 369 -16.72 -25.87 -5.92
N MET A 370 -17.58 -25.05 -6.51
CA MET A 370 -18.26 -23.94 -5.81
C MET A 370 -19.28 -24.46 -4.80
N GLU A 371 -19.97 -25.58 -5.07
CA GLU A 371 -20.85 -26.24 -4.11
C GLU A 371 -20.06 -26.75 -2.90
N GLU A 372 -18.90 -27.38 -3.13
CA GLU A 372 -18.02 -27.81 -2.03
C GLU A 372 -17.51 -26.64 -1.19
N LEU A 373 -17.19 -25.49 -1.80
CA LEU A 373 -16.83 -24.28 -1.06
C LEU A 373 -17.98 -23.78 -0.18
N SER A 374 -19.21 -23.86 -0.69
CA SER A 374 -20.40 -23.47 0.09
C SER A 374 -20.56 -24.34 1.34
N ASP A 375 -20.42 -25.66 1.18
CA ASP A 375 -20.48 -26.62 2.30
C ASP A 375 -19.36 -26.40 3.32
N ARG A 376 -18.16 -26.05 2.86
CA ARG A 376 -17.03 -25.68 3.73
C ARG A 376 -17.33 -24.41 4.52
N ALA A 377 -17.91 -23.40 3.87
CA ALA A 377 -18.26 -22.13 4.52
C ALA A 377 -19.32 -22.32 5.62
N ASP A 378 -20.32 -23.17 5.38
CA ASP A 378 -21.34 -23.48 6.38
C ASP A 378 -20.73 -24.21 7.58
N ARG A 379 -19.85 -25.21 7.36
CA ARG A 379 -19.13 -25.89 8.46
C ARG A 379 -18.28 -24.94 9.31
N VAL A 380 -17.61 -23.97 8.68
CA VAL A 380 -16.82 -22.95 9.40
C VAL A 380 -17.72 -22.03 10.22
N ARG A 381 -18.90 -21.66 9.71
CA ARG A 381 -19.86 -20.81 10.42
C ARG A 381 -20.48 -21.51 11.63
N ASP A 382 -20.76 -22.79 11.50
CA ASP A 382 -21.32 -23.60 12.59
C ASP A 382 -20.29 -23.88 13.69
N GLY A 383 -19.04 -23.42 13.52
CA GLY A 383 -17.95 -23.61 14.49
C GLY A 383 -17.41 -25.03 14.56
N GLY A 384 -17.71 -25.85 13.56
CA GLY A 384 -17.30 -27.26 13.49
C GLY A 384 -15.85 -27.48 13.04
N VAL A 385 -15.13 -26.42 12.64
CA VAL A 385 -13.75 -26.52 12.11
C VAL A 385 -12.85 -25.50 12.80
N PRO A 386 -11.66 -25.91 13.31
CA PRO A 386 -10.68 -24.99 13.86
C PRO A 386 -10.22 -23.96 12.80
N PRO A 387 -10.05 -22.67 13.15
CA PRO A 387 -9.64 -21.62 12.21
C PRO A 387 -8.29 -21.85 11.51
N GLU A 388 -7.39 -22.64 12.13
CA GLU A 388 -6.12 -23.06 11.53
C GLU A 388 -6.31 -24.09 10.40
N ASP A 389 -7.34 -24.94 10.49
CA ASP A 389 -7.62 -25.98 9.50
C ASP A 389 -8.36 -25.38 8.30
N ASP A 390 -9.46 -24.65 8.54
CA ASP A 390 -10.19 -23.92 7.51
C ASP A 390 -10.82 -22.63 8.04
N ASN A 391 -10.97 -21.64 7.15
CA ASN A 391 -11.57 -20.36 7.47
C ASN A 391 -12.08 -19.65 6.20
N LEU A 392 -12.94 -18.63 6.38
CA LEU A 392 -13.53 -17.91 5.25
C LEU A 392 -12.49 -17.26 4.32
N LEU A 393 -11.30 -16.88 4.81
CA LEU A 393 -10.24 -16.32 3.97
C LEU A 393 -9.62 -17.38 3.04
N LYS A 394 -9.38 -18.60 3.56
CA LYS A 394 -8.94 -19.74 2.74
C LYS A 394 -10.00 -20.08 1.68
N ILE A 395 -11.27 -20.16 2.08
CA ILE A 395 -12.40 -20.44 1.19
C ILE A 395 -12.49 -19.41 0.06
N THR A 396 -12.40 -18.11 0.39
CA THR A 396 -12.40 -17.04 -0.62
C THR A 396 -11.18 -17.14 -1.54
N GLY A 397 -10.00 -17.46 -1.00
CA GLY A 397 -8.79 -17.70 -1.79
C GLY A 397 -8.95 -18.88 -2.77
N ASP A 398 -9.55 -19.97 -2.31
CA ASP A 398 -9.84 -21.13 -3.16
C ASP A 398 -10.90 -20.81 -4.23
N GLY A 399 -11.92 -20.01 -3.90
CA GLY A 399 -12.91 -19.52 -4.86
C GLY A 399 -12.29 -18.71 -6.01
N ARG A 400 -11.29 -17.88 -5.72
CA ARG A 400 -10.54 -17.16 -6.77
C ARG A 400 -9.76 -18.13 -7.68
N LYS A 401 -9.15 -19.17 -7.09
CA LYS A 401 -8.46 -20.21 -7.86
C LYS A 401 -9.42 -20.95 -8.78
N ILE A 402 -10.58 -21.39 -8.25
CA ILE A 402 -11.62 -22.04 -9.04
C ILE A 402 -12.10 -21.16 -10.19
N ALA A 403 -12.28 -19.86 -9.92
CA ALA A 403 -12.71 -18.90 -10.94
C ALA A 403 -11.70 -18.73 -12.08
N LEU A 404 -10.40 -18.97 -11.83
CA LEU A 404 -9.36 -18.99 -12.87
C LEU A 404 -9.24 -20.36 -13.51
N ASP A 405 -8.86 -21.37 -12.73
CA ASP A 405 -8.85 -22.79 -13.11
C ASP A 405 -8.82 -23.67 -11.85
N PRO A 406 -9.75 -24.64 -11.67
CA PRO A 406 -9.76 -25.57 -10.53
C PRO A 406 -8.45 -26.33 -10.31
N LYS A 407 -7.62 -26.48 -11.33
CA LYS A 407 -6.27 -27.06 -11.24
C LYS A 407 -5.35 -26.34 -10.25
N LEU A 408 -5.67 -25.11 -9.87
CA LEU A 408 -4.96 -24.35 -8.84
C LEU A 408 -5.27 -24.83 -7.42
N LEU A 409 -6.28 -25.68 -7.23
CA LEU A 409 -6.56 -26.30 -5.95
C LEU A 409 -5.60 -27.45 -5.67
N LYS A 410 -5.26 -27.61 -4.40
CA LYS A 410 -4.43 -28.74 -3.97
C LYS A 410 -5.15 -30.07 -4.19
N GLY A 411 -4.49 -31.01 -4.87
CA GLY A 411 -5.04 -32.32 -5.22
C GLY A 411 -5.61 -32.40 -6.64
N HIS A 412 -5.72 -31.27 -7.33
CA HIS A 412 -6.26 -31.17 -8.70
C HIS A 412 -5.18 -30.90 -9.76
N GLU A 413 -3.91 -30.96 -9.39
CA GLU A 413 -2.77 -30.58 -10.24
C GLU A 413 -2.66 -31.46 -11.51
N ASN A 414 -3.13 -32.71 -11.42
CA ASN A 414 -3.10 -33.68 -12.54
C ASN A 414 -4.36 -33.68 -13.41
N ASP A 415 -5.35 -32.87 -13.05
CA ASP A 415 -6.58 -32.77 -13.81
C ASP A 415 -6.33 -32.08 -15.17
N ARG A 416 -7.27 -32.22 -16.08
CA ARG A 416 -7.19 -31.49 -17.36
C ARG A 416 -7.47 -30.02 -17.14
N PRO A 417 -6.70 -29.11 -17.76
CA PRO A 417 -7.03 -27.69 -17.75
C PRO A 417 -8.42 -27.44 -18.34
N LEU A 418 -9.03 -26.34 -17.93
CA LEU A 418 -10.32 -25.96 -18.51
C LEU A 418 -10.19 -25.66 -20.00
N GLU A 419 -11.00 -26.34 -20.81
CA GLU A 419 -11.28 -25.91 -22.16
C GLU A 419 -12.30 -24.76 -22.12
N ASN A 420 -12.09 -23.71 -22.90
CA ASN A 420 -12.91 -22.50 -22.91
C ASN A 420 -12.95 -21.75 -21.55
N GLY A 421 -11.92 -21.92 -20.72
CA GLY A 421 -11.73 -21.15 -19.48
C GLY A 421 -11.11 -19.76 -19.72
N LYS A 422 -10.92 -19.01 -18.63
CA LYS A 422 -10.34 -17.66 -18.70
C LYS A 422 -8.95 -17.62 -19.33
N ILE A 423 -8.11 -18.63 -19.06
CA ILE A 423 -6.74 -18.72 -19.62
C ILE A 423 -6.82 -18.88 -21.15
N GLN A 424 -7.75 -19.68 -21.66
CA GLN A 424 -7.95 -19.85 -23.10
C GLN A 424 -8.45 -18.54 -23.74
N ALA A 425 -9.47 -17.92 -23.17
CA ALA A 425 -10.00 -16.66 -23.68
C ALA A 425 -8.93 -15.54 -23.67
N CYS A 426 -8.09 -15.51 -22.63
CA CYS A 426 -6.96 -14.59 -22.56
C CYS A 426 -5.94 -14.89 -23.67
N ALA A 427 -5.55 -16.16 -23.87
CA ALA A 427 -4.60 -16.53 -24.91
C ALA A 427 -5.08 -16.13 -26.31
N GLU A 428 -6.35 -16.37 -26.61
CA GLU A 428 -6.96 -16.00 -27.90
C GLU A 428 -6.96 -14.48 -28.11
N ASN A 429 -7.31 -13.72 -27.06
CA ASN A 429 -7.34 -12.26 -27.12
C ASN A 429 -5.93 -11.67 -27.28
N VAL A 430 -4.96 -12.17 -26.50
CA VAL A 430 -3.55 -11.76 -26.59
C VAL A 430 -3.00 -12.07 -27.98
N ALA A 431 -3.24 -13.29 -28.52
CA ALA A 431 -2.76 -13.67 -29.85
C ALA A 431 -3.40 -12.82 -30.95
N ARG A 432 -4.70 -12.52 -30.85
CA ARG A 432 -5.41 -11.63 -31.78
C ARG A 432 -4.77 -10.23 -31.80
N ILE A 433 -4.60 -9.60 -30.63
CA ILE A 433 -3.99 -8.27 -30.52
C ILE A 433 -2.53 -8.31 -31.01
N TRP A 434 -1.79 -9.38 -30.70
CA TRP A 434 -0.43 -9.55 -31.17
C TRP A 434 -0.34 -9.59 -32.70
N GLN A 435 -1.33 -10.17 -33.38
CA GLN A 435 -1.42 -10.24 -34.85
C GLN A 435 -1.86 -8.93 -35.47
N GLU A 436 -2.81 -8.21 -34.85
CA GLU A 436 -3.37 -6.96 -35.33
C GLU A 436 -2.39 -5.78 -35.18
N GLU A 437 -1.61 -5.78 -34.10
CA GLU A 437 -0.65 -4.72 -33.81
C GLU A 437 0.63 -4.86 -34.65
N THR A 438 1.16 -3.71 -35.07
CA THR A 438 2.44 -3.70 -35.79
C THR A 438 3.59 -4.07 -34.85
N PRO A 439 4.75 -4.53 -35.38
CA PRO A 439 5.92 -4.88 -34.55
C PRO A 439 6.44 -3.75 -33.65
N HIS A 440 6.02 -2.52 -33.88
CA HIS A 440 6.44 -1.32 -33.16
C HIS A 440 5.48 -0.90 -32.05
N LEU A 441 4.28 -1.46 -32.03
CA LEU A 441 3.24 -1.26 -31.01
C LEU A 441 2.85 -2.62 -30.43
N GLY A 442 2.51 -2.71 -29.17
CA GLY A 442 1.87 -3.90 -28.69
C GLY A 442 2.64 -4.74 -27.70
N THR A 443 3.09 -4.14 -26.60
CA THR A 443 3.32 -4.90 -25.35
C THR A 443 1.98 -5.17 -24.70
N GLN A 444 1.78 -6.39 -24.21
CA GLN A 444 0.59 -6.79 -23.47
C GLN A 444 1.01 -7.27 -22.09
N LEU A 445 0.29 -6.85 -21.06
CA LEU A 445 0.49 -7.30 -19.69
C LEU A 445 -0.62 -8.29 -19.36
N CYS A 446 -0.24 -9.48 -18.89
CA CYS A 446 -1.17 -10.49 -18.41
C CYS A 446 -0.96 -10.64 -16.90
N ASP A 447 -1.90 -10.18 -16.13
CA ASP A 447 -1.84 -10.21 -14.68
C ASP A 447 -2.65 -11.37 -14.10
N SER A 448 -2.07 -12.06 -13.12
CA SER A 448 -2.75 -13.04 -12.28
C SER A 448 -2.12 -13.05 -10.90
N SER A 449 -2.92 -12.89 -9.88
CA SER A 449 -2.45 -12.96 -8.49
C SER A 449 -2.30 -14.40 -7.98
N THR A 450 -2.71 -15.40 -8.77
CA THR A 450 -2.72 -16.82 -8.38
C THR A 450 -2.06 -17.68 -9.45
N PRO A 451 -0.73 -17.61 -9.61
CA PRO A 451 -0.05 -18.15 -10.80
C PRO A 451 0.15 -19.66 -10.81
N ALA A 452 0.30 -20.31 -9.65
CA ALA A 452 0.73 -21.71 -9.60
C ALA A 452 0.18 -22.47 -8.40
N SER A 453 0.01 -23.78 -8.55
CA SER A 453 -0.26 -24.75 -7.48
C SER A 453 0.39 -26.08 -7.83
N GLY A 454 1.10 -26.66 -6.85
CA GLY A 454 1.62 -28.04 -6.85
C GLY A 454 2.54 -28.39 -8.02
N GLY A 455 2.54 -28.26 -9.10
CA GLY A 455 3.37 -28.60 -10.29
C GLY A 455 2.81 -27.97 -11.55
N TRP A 456 1.55 -27.50 -11.51
CA TRP A 456 0.94 -26.81 -12.63
C TRP A 456 1.04 -25.28 -12.41
N ASN A 457 1.29 -24.57 -13.50
CA ASN A 457 1.49 -23.12 -13.48
C ASN A 457 0.64 -22.46 -14.57
N ALA A 458 -0.29 -21.60 -14.16
CA ALA A 458 -1.18 -20.88 -15.06
C ALA A 458 -0.43 -20.00 -16.08
N TYR A 459 0.71 -19.41 -15.69
CA TYR A 459 1.53 -18.64 -16.62
C TYR A 459 2.16 -19.51 -17.70
N GLN A 460 2.63 -20.71 -17.34
CA GLN A 460 3.19 -21.63 -18.33
C GLN A 460 2.10 -22.15 -19.27
N ASP A 461 0.91 -22.49 -18.75
CA ASP A 461 -0.23 -22.90 -19.57
C ASP A 461 -0.65 -21.79 -20.56
N LEU A 462 -0.71 -20.54 -20.10
CA LEU A 462 -0.97 -19.39 -20.96
C LEU A 462 0.11 -19.23 -22.04
N LYS A 463 1.39 -19.37 -21.68
CA LYS A 463 2.51 -19.30 -22.62
C LYS A 463 2.42 -20.42 -23.67
N ASP A 464 2.16 -21.65 -23.25
CA ASP A 464 2.05 -22.81 -24.16
C ASP A 464 0.91 -22.61 -25.15
N ARG A 465 -0.23 -22.12 -24.71
CA ARG A 465 -1.37 -21.77 -25.58
C ARG A 465 -1.02 -20.63 -26.55
N LEU A 466 -0.33 -19.59 -26.11
CA LEU A 466 0.12 -18.49 -26.97
C LEU A 466 1.07 -18.98 -28.06
N VAL A 467 2.02 -19.85 -27.70
CA VAL A 467 2.94 -20.46 -28.67
C VAL A 467 2.17 -21.32 -29.67
N ALA A 468 1.18 -22.10 -29.22
CA ALA A 468 0.31 -22.87 -30.09
C ALA A 468 -0.52 -21.99 -31.06
N LEU A 469 -0.85 -20.76 -30.65
CA LEU A 469 -1.53 -19.77 -31.47
C LEU A 469 -0.58 -18.94 -32.37
N GLY A 470 0.72 -19.27 -32.37
CA GLY A 470 1.72 -18.68 -33.25
C GLY A 470 2.53 -17.49 -32.69
N VAL A 471 2.37 -17.16 -31.40
CA VAL A 471 3.22 -16.14 -30.76
C VAL A 471 4.61 -16.74 -30.48
N PRO A 472 5.72 -16.12 -30.95
CA PRO A 472 7.06 -16.65 -30.72
C PRO A 472 7.40 -16.72 -29.24
N ALA A 473 7.94 -17.85 -28.78
CA ALA A 473 8.25 -18.08 -27.36
C ALA A 473 9.24 -17.07 -26.78
N GLU A 474 10.17 -16.55 -27.61
CA GLU A 474 11.15 -15.52 -27.26
C GLU A 474 10.55 -14.13 -27.05
N GLN A 475 9.33 -13.89 -27.52
CA GLN A 475 8.61 -12.63 -27.31
C GLN A 475 7.73 -12.65 -26.05
N ILE A 476 7.73 -13.77 -25.31
CA ILE A 476 6.94 -13.97 -24.09
C ILE A 476 7.89 -14.08 -22.90
N ALA A 477 7.70 -13.28 -21.88
CA ALA A 477 8.52 -13.31 -20.68
C ALA A 477 7.69 -13.23 -19.38
N PHE A 478 8.27 -13.76 -18.31
CA PHE A 478 7.72 -13.68 -16.96
C PHE A 478 8.52 -12.72 -16.09
N VAL A 479 7.86 -11.82 -15.38
CA VAL A 479 8.55 -10.88 -14.46
C VAL A 479 9.28 -11.62 -13.35
N HIS A 480 8.73 -12.74 -12.88
CA HIS A 480 9.35 -13.51 -11.81
C HIS A 480 10.64 -14.25 -12.22
N ASP A 481 10.92 -14.46 -13.51
CA ASP A 481 12.20 -15.03 -13.97
C ASP A 481 13.38 -14.11 -13.70
N ALA A 482 13.13 -12.80 -13.63
CA ALA A 482 14.14 -11.84 -13.20
C ALA A 482 14.42 -11.91 -11.68
N GLY A 483 13.58 -12.60 -10.92
CA GLY A 483 13.67 -12.70 -9.46
C GLY A 483 13.66 -11.33 -8.78
N ASP A 484 14.31 -11.25 -7.63
CA ASP A 484 14.46 -9.98 -6.89
C ASP A 484 15.74 -9.20 -7.28
N ASN A 485 16.32 -9.53 -8.45
CA ASN A 485 17.51 -8.85 -8.95
C ASN A 485 17.10 -7.63 -9.81
N PRO A 486 17.34 -6.37 -9.34
CA PRO A 486 16.94 -5.17 -10.06
C PRO A 486 17.61 -5.05 -11.43
N ALA A 487 18.89 -5.44 -11.56
CA ALA A 487 19.59 -5.34 -12.85
C ALA A 487 18.95 -6.27 -13.89
N LYS A 488 18.55 -7.49 -13.49
CA LYS A 488 17.83 -8.40 -14.38
C LYS A 488 16.42 -7.88 -14.73
N ARG A 489 15.73 -7.27 -13.74
CA ARG A 489 14.42 -6.65 -14.01
C ARG A 489 14.55 -5.50 -14.98
N GLU A 490 15.52 -4.62 -14.78
CA GLU A 490 15.74 -3.50 -15.70
C GLU A 490 16.13 -3.97 -17.12
N GLN A 491 16.95 -5.00 -17.24
CA GLN A 491 17.25 -5.62 -18.53
C GLN A 491 15.99 -6.19 -19.20
N LEU A 492 15.13 -6.86 -18.43
CA LEU A 492 13.83 -7.36 -18.92
C LEU A 492 12.95 -6.20 -19.40
N PHE A 493 12.81 -5.15 -18.60
CA PHE A 493 11.98 -4.00 -18.95
C PHE A 493 12.55 -3.21 -20.13
N ALA A 494 13.87 -3.15 -20.28
CA ALA A 494 14.50 -2.59 -21.49
C ALA A 494 14.11 -3.37 -22.75
N LYS A 495 14.06 -4.70 -22.69
CA LYS A 495 13.59 -5.56 -23.80
C LYS A 495 12.09 -5.35 -24.10
N VAL A 496 11.29 -5.09 -23.08
CA VAL A 496 9.86 -4.74 -23.27
C VAL A 496 9.74 -3.39 -23.98
N ARG A 497 10.46 -2.37 -23.49
CA ARG A 497 10.47 -1.03 -24.12
C ARG A 497 11.01 -1.04 -25.56
N SER A 498 11.98 -1.89 -25.86
CA SER A 498 12.50 -2.04 -27.25
C SER A 498 11.53 -2.78 -28.17
N GLY A 499 10.56 -3.55 -27.60
CA GLY A 499 9.64 -4.40 -28.36
C GLY A 499 10.20 -5.79 -28.67
N GLU A 500 11.35 -6.18 -28.10
CA GLU A 500 11.87 -7.55 -28.18
C GLU A 500 10.93 -8.52 -27.44
N ILE A 501 10.42 -8.12 -26.27
CA ILE A 501 9.36 -8.82 -25.54
C ILE A 501 8.04 -8.10 -25.80
N ARG A 502 7.06 -8.83 -26.32
CA ARG A 502 5.74 -8.31 -26.65
C ARG A 502 4.63 -8.77 -25.71
N VAL A 503 4.85 -9.85 -24.95
CA VAL A 503 3.94 -10.33 -23.92
C VAL A 503 4.70 -10.47 -22.62
N LEU A 504 4.30 -9.70 -21.60
CA LEU A 504 4.89 -9.75 -20.27
C LEU A 504 3.85 -10.25 -19.28
N MET A 505 4.18 -11.27 -18.51
CA MET A 505 3.29 -11.89 -17.54
C MET A 505 3.85 -11.70 -16.11
N GLY A 506 2.95 -11.43 -15.18
CA GLY A 506 3.33 -11.29 -13.77
C GLY A 506 2.14 -11.14 -12.86
N SER A 507 2.39 -11.04 -11.56
CA SER A 507 1.34 -10.74 -10.58
C SER A 507 1.16 -9.23 -10.42
N THR A 508 -0.04 -8.81 -10.00
CA THR A 508 -0.40 -7.42 -9.67
C THR A 508 0.71 -6.73 -8.85
N GLN A 509 1.24 -7.40 -7.83
CA GLN A 509 2.31 -6.85 -7.00
C GLN A 509 3.63 -6.61 -7.74
N LYS A 510 3.92 -7.39 -8.79
CA LYS A 510 5.17 -7.30 -9.54
C LYS A 510 5.06 -6.43 -10.78
N LEU A 511 3.88 -6.30 -11.35
CA LEU A 511 3.59 -5.48 -12.54
C LEU A 511 3.00 -4.11 -12.18
N GLY A 512 2.19 -4.04 -11.11
CA GLY A 512 1.39 -2.85 -10.79
C GLY A 512 2.20 -1.66 -10.30
N THR A 513 3.24 -1.85 -9.49
CA THR A 513 3.91 -0.72 -8.84
C THR A 513 5.32 -0.49 -9.38
N GLY A 514 5.60 0.73 -9.88
CA GLY A 514 6.94 1.14 -10.32
C GLY A 514 7.47 0.43 -11.56
N THR A 515 6.58 -0.19 -12.35
CA THR A 515 6.95 -0.84 -13.61
C THR A 515 6.86 0.16 -14.75
N ASN A 516 7.99 0.59 -15.30
CA ASN A 516 8.05 1.54 -16.41
C ASN A 516 8.20 0.80 -17.75
N VAL A 517 7.07 0.26 -18.27
CA VAL A 517 7.00 -0.48 -19.54
C VAL A 517 5.87 0.02 -20.46
N GLN A 518 5.28 1.18 -20.13
CA GLN A 518 4.06 1.69 -20.79
C GLN A 518 4.30 2.24 -22.20
N GLU A 519 5.53 2.51 -22.61
CA GLU A 519 5.82 3.18 -23.88
C GLU A 519 5.22 2.50 -25.12
N ARG A 520 5.04 1.18 -25.06
CA ARG A 520 4.49 0.35 -26.13
C ARG A 520 3.28 -0.46 -25.70
N LEU A 521 2.67 -0.10 -24.59
CA LEU A 521 1.55 -0.85 -24.02
C LEU A 521 0.30 -0.71 -24.88
N ALA A 522 -0.17 -1.83 -25.44
CA ALA A 522 -1.38 -1.90 -26.24
C ALA A 522 -2.57 -2.41 -25.42
N ALA A 523 -2.36 -3.37 -24.53
CA ALA A 523 -3.42 -3.97 -23.73
C ALA A 523 -2.92 -4.48 -22.38
N ILE A 524 -3.81 -4.48 -21.39
CA ILE A 524 -3.67 -5.13 -20.10
C ILE A 524 -4.78 -6.19 -20.01
N HIS A 525 -4.43 -7.40 -19.59
CA HIS A 525 -5.36 -8.50 -19.41
C HIS A 525 -5.38 -8.94 -17.96
N ASP A 526 -6.45 -8.60 -17.24
CA ASP A 526 -6.67 -9.01 -15.86
C ASP A 526 -7.39 -10.36 -15.84
N LEU A 527 -6.69 -11.41 -15.42
CA LEU A 527 -7.25 -12.77 -15.41
C LEU A 527 -8.05 -13.05 -14.15
N ASP A 528 -7.70 -12.45 -13.03
CA ASP A 528 -8.43 -12.57 -11.78
C ASP A 528 -8.69 -11.19 -11.14
N CYS A 529 -9.68 -11.13 -10.26
CA CYS A 529 -10.01 -9.91 -9.54
C CYS A 529 -9.04 -9.72 -8.38
N PRO A 530 -8.31 -8.61 -8.28
CA PRO A 530 -7.47 -8.32 -7.13
C PRO A 530 -8.30 -8.14 -5.84
N TRP A 531 -7.61 -8.20 -4.69
CA TRP A 531 -8.26 -8.06 -3.38
C TRP A 531 -8.74 -6.64 -3.10
N ARG A 532 -8.13 -5.66 -3.69
CA ARG A 532 -8.42 -4.24 -3.46
C ARG A 532 -8.69 -3.54 -4.78
N PRO A 533 -9.71 -2.66 -4.84
CA PRO A 533 -9.93 -1.84 -6.03
C PRO A 533 -8.69 -1.04 -6.46
N ALA A 534 -7.92 -0.53 -5.49
CA ALA A 534 -6.68 0.19 -5.74
C ALA A 534 -5.56 -0.64 -6.40
N ASP A 535 -5.69 -1.96 -6.44
CA ASP A 535 -4.73 -2.82 -7.16
C ASP A 535 -5.01 -2.83 -8.68
N LEU A 536 -6.14 -2.23 -9.14
CA LEU A 536 -6.48 -2.06 -10.56
C LEU A 536 -6.04 -0.68 -11.11
N GLU A 537 -5.73 0.27 -10.25
CA GLU A 537 -5.24 1.61 -10.61
C GLU A 537 -3.72 1.58 -10.87
#